data_b3220f73b107a02434db81c34dd457eb
#
_entry.id   b3220f73b107a02434db81c34dd457eb
#
_cell.length_a   1.000
_cell.length_b   1.000
_cell.length_c   1.000
_cell.angle_alpha   90.00
_cell.angle_beta   90.00
_cell.angle_gamma   90.00
#
_symmetry.space_group_name_H-M   'P 1'
#
loop_
_entity.id
_entity.type
_entity.pdbx_description
1 polymer ?
#
loop_
_entity_poly.entity_id
_entity_poly.type
_entity_poly.pdbx_seq_one_letter_code
_entity_poly.pdbx_strand_id
1 'polypeptide(L)'
;MKKTLSFIAILFAISSATFAQENESSEPIKVPAVVKTALYKKYPEAKKVTWEKENGNYEANWGGKSGEDNSVQYTPAGNFIEIVKAISVNQLPSNVAIYVKQHYNGAKITEAGKVTDAKGNLSYEAEVKGRDVIFDKDGKFVKWNKY
;
A
#
# COMPACT_ATOMS: atom_id res chain seq x y z
N MET A 1 -16.84 2.33 14.07
CA MET A 1 -16.55 2.88 12.73
C MET A 1 -15.42 2.06 12.15
N LYS A 2 -15.71 1.30 11.10
CA LYS A 2 -14.75 0.41 10.45
C LYS A 2 -13.88 1.27 9.54
N LYS A 3 -12.62 1.46 9.88
CA LYS A 3 -11.63 2.09 8.99
C LYS A 3 -10.91 0.94 8.29
N THR A 4 -11.14 0.84 7.00
CA THR A 4 -10.42 -0.04 6.10
C THR A 4 -9.12 0.65 5.70
N LEU A 5 -7.99 -0.05 5.83
CA LEU A 5 -6.77 0.32 5.12
C LEU A 5 -7.12 0.33 3.64
N SER A 6 -7.24 1.49 3.06
CA SER A 6 -7.48 1.63 1.64
C SER A 6 -6.26 2.29 1.03
N PHE A 7 -5.33 1.49 0.53
CA PHE A 7 -4.33 1.97 -0.41
C PHE A 7 -5.04 2.26 -1.73
N ILE A 8 -5.91 3.29 -1.72
CA ILE A 8 -6.68 3.65 -2.90
C ILE A 8 -5.84 4.59 -3.76
N ALA A 9 -5.34 4.08 -4.86
CA ALA A 9 -4.87 4.91 -5.96
C ALA A 9 -6.09 5.58 -6.62
N ILE A 10 -6.37 6.83 -6.29
CA ILE A 10 -7.40 7.63 -7.00
C ILE A 10 -6.71 8.42 -8.11
N LEU A 11 -6.93 7.98 -9.32
CA LEU A 11 -6.58 8.70 -10.53
C LEU A 11 -7.57 9.84 -10.76
N PHE A 12 -7.15 11.10 -10.56
CA PHE A 12 -7.93 12.26 -10.96
C PHE A 12 -7.44 12.78 -12.31
N ALA A 13 -8.15 12.40 -13.37
CA ALA A 13 -8.08 13.10 -14.65
C ALA A 13 -9.24 14.10 -14.71
N ILE A 14 -8.93 15.40 -14.69
CA ILE A 14 -9.93 16.44 -14.96
C ILE A 14 -10.00 16.61 -16.46
N SER A 15 -11.08 16.15 -17.07
CA SER A 15 -11.58 16.68 -18.34
C SER A 15 -13.10 16.77 -18.27
N SER A 16 -13.58 17.98 -18.38
CA SER A 16 -14.99 18.36 -18.44
C SER A 16 -15.61 17.81 -19.71
N ALA A 17 -16.49 16.80 -19.59
CA ALA A 17 -17.59 16.55 -20.54
C ALA A 17 -18.59 15.54 -19.96
N THR A 18 -19.86 15.96 -19.90
CA THR A 18 -21.12 15.17 -19.92
C THR A 18 -21.23 13.94 -19.01
N PHE A 19 -22.17 14.06 -18.08
CA PHE A 19 -22.73 12.97 -17.27
C PHE A 19 -23.25 11.84 -18.15
N ALA A 20 -22.45 10.80 -18.26
CA ALA A 20 -22.92 9.43 -18.45
C ALA A 20 -22.56 8.72 -17.14
N GLN A 21 -23.58 8.27 -16.42
CA GLN A 21 -23.44 7.45 -15.23
C GLN A 21 -22.99 6.06 -15.73
N GLU A 22 -21.69 5.87 -15.90
CA GLU A 22 -21.13 4.56 -16.11
C GLU A 22 -21.21 3.84 -14.76
N ASN A 23 -22.10 2.85 -14.68
CA ASN A 23 -22.00 1.78 -13.70
C ASN A 23 -20.64 1.13 -13.92
N GLU A 24 -19.64 1.48 -13.11
CA GLU A 24 -18.44 0.66 -12.98
C GLU A 24 -18.87 -0.68 -12.36
N SER A 25 -19.23 -1.60 -13.24
CA SER A 25 -19.22 -3.03 -12.91
C SER A 25 -17.77 -3.35 -12.62
N SER A 26 -17.40 -3.48 -11.35
CA SER A 26 -16.08 -3.93 -10.95
C SER A 26 -15.90 -5.39 -11.38
N GLU A 27 -15.49 -5.59 -12.62
CA GLU A 27 -15.06 -6.90 -13.11
C GLU A 27 -13.97 -7.40 -12.16
N PRO A 28 -14.07 -8.65 -11.68
CA PRO A 28 -13.07 -9.19 -10.79
C PRO A 28 -11.69 -9.17 -11.47
N ILE A 29 -10.70 -8.60 -10.77
CA ILE A 29 -9.35 -8.43 -11.29
C ILE A 29 -8.79 -9.80 -11.73
N LYS A 30 -8.50 -9.94 -13.03
CA LYS A 30 -7.91 -11.16 -13.58
C LYS A 30 -6.41 -11.18 -13.30
N VAL A 31 -6.03 -11.82 -12.21
CA VAL A 31 -4.63 -11.98 -11.80
C VAL A 31 -3.98 -13.13 -12.59
N PRO A 32 -2.82 -12.92 -13.26
CA PRO A 32 -2.11 -13.96 -13.98
C PRO A 32 -1.73 -15.14 -13.06
N ALA A 33 -1.76 -16.35 -13.61
CA ALA A 33 -1.41 -17.56 -12.84
C ALA A 33 0.02 -17.50 -12.29
N VAL A 34 0.97 -16.93 -13.04
CA VAL A 34 2.36 -16.75 -12.62
C VAL A 34 2.49 -15.89 -11.36
N VAL A 35 1.68 -14.83 -11.25
CA VAL A 35 1.64 -13.94 -10.07
C VAL A 35 1.11 -14.68 -8.86
N LYS A 36 -0.03 -15.39 -9.01
CA LYS A 36 -0.59 -16.21 -7.93
C LYS A 36 0.40 -17.28 -7.46
N THR A 37 1.06 -17.96 -8.41
CA THR A 37 2.08 -18.97 -8.10
C THR A 37 3.25 -18.36 -7.34
N ALA A 38 3.73 -17.18 -7.74
CA ALA A 38 4.81 -16.47 -7.06
C ALA A 38 4.42 -16.11 -5.61
N LEU A 39 3.17 -15.61 -5.40
CA LEU A 39 2.68 -15.31 -4.07
C LEU A 39 2.69 -16.55 -3.17
N TYR A 40 1.99 -17.61 -3.56
CA TYR A 40 1.83 -18.79 -2.70
C TYR A 40 3.11 -19.61 -2.52
N LYS A 41 4.06 -19.49 -3.45
CA LYS A 41 5.41 -20.07 -3.28
C LYS A 41 6.20 -19.34 -2.19
N LYS A 42 6.08 -18.02 -2.13
CA LYS A 42 6.83 -17.17 -1.17
C LYS A 42 6.12 -17.03 0.18
N TYR A 43 4.78 -16.99 0.15
CA TYR A 43 3.90 -16.80 1.32
C TYR A 43 2.81 -17.87 1.35
N PRO A 44 3.16 -19.13 1.67
CA PRO A 44 2.18 -20.23 1.70
C PRO A 44 1.10 -20.03 2.77
N GLU A 45 1.36 -19.18 3.76
CA GLU A 45 0.41 -18.81 4.81
C GLU A 45 -0.66 -17.80 4.35
N ALA A 46 -0.49 -17.14 3.19
CA ALA A 46 -1.44 -16.18 2.69
C ALA A 46 -2.82 -16.82 2.45
N LYS A 47 -3.83 -16.37 3.20
CA LYS A 47 -5.21 -16.88 3.12
C LYS A 47 -6.17 -15.72 2.93
N LYS A 48 -7.29 -15.97 2.23
CA LYS A 48 -8.32 -14.95 1.94
C LYS A 48 -7.73 -13.72 1.28
N VAL A 49 -6.84 -13.97 0.31
CA VAL A 49 -6.12 -12.90 -0.40
C VAL A 49 -7.11 -12.11 -1.24
N THR A 50 -7.10 -10.79 -1.07
CA THR A 50 -7.69 -9.83 -1.99
C THR A 50 -6.63 -9.33 -2.96
N TRP A 51 -7.05 -8.98 -4.17
CA TRP A 51 -6.13 -8.54 -5.21
C TRP A 51 -6.54 -7.18 -5.73
N GLU A 52 -5.56 -6.33 -5.90
CA GLU A 52 -5.72 -5.00 -6.49
C GLU A 52 -4.73 -4.83 -7.64
N LYS A 53 -4.98 -3.82 -8.48
CA LYS A 53 -4.07 -3.46 -9.57
C LYS A 53 -3.62 -2.02 -9.37
N GLU A 54 -2.32 -1.85 -9.14
CA GLU A 54 -1.72 -0.57 -8.87
C GLU A 54 -0.55 -0.32 -9.83
N ASN A 55 -0.58 0.81 -10.54
CA ASN A 55 0.48 1.21 -11.48
C ASN A 55 0.90 0.11 -12.48
N GLY A 56 -0.06 -0.73 -12.90
CA GLY A 56 0.19 -1.85 -13.80
C GLY A 56 0.70 -3.12 -13.13
N ASN A 57 0.99 -3.11 -11.84
CA ASN A 57 1.37 -4.25 -11.02
C ASN A 57 0.16 -4.88 -10.33
N TYR A 58 0.36 -6.03 -9.71
CA TYR A 58 -0.63 -6.73 -8.91
C TYR A 58 -0.24 -6.70 -7.45
N GLU A 59 -1.18 -6.28 -6.63
CA GLU A 59 -1.04 -6.24 -5.18
C GLU A 59 -1.93 -7.31 -4.55
N ALA A 60 -1.35 -8.06 -3.64
CA ALA A 60 -2.03 -9.09 -2.85
C ALA A 60 -2.08 -8.67 -1.40
N ASN A 61 -3.28 -8.58 -0.83
CA ASN A 61 -3.51 -8.18 0.55
C ASN A 61 -4.07 -9.34 1.36
N TRP A 62 -3.55 -9.58 2.57
CA TRP A 62 -4.06 -10.60 3.48
C TRP A 62 -3.65 -10.36 4.94
N GLY A 63 -4.33 -11.02 5.86
CA GLY A 63 -4.03 -11.04 7.28
C GLY A 63 -4.79 -9.98 8.08
N GLY A 64 -4.73 -10.12 9.40
CA GLY A 64 -5.43 -9.25 10.33
C GLY A 64 -6.94 -9.30 10.25
N LYS A 65 -7.59 -8.36 10.94
CA LYS A 65 -9.05 -8.24 10.94
C LYS A 65 -9.58 -7.54 9.69
N SER A 66 -8.80 -6.63 9.13
CA SER A 66 -9.11 -5.91 7.89
C SER A 66 -8.84 -6.74 6.64
N GLY A 67 -7.93 -7.71 6.71
CA GLY A 67 -7.43 -8.46 5.57
C GLY A 67 -6.20 -7.81 4.92
N GLU A 68 -5.55 -6.85 5.59
CA GLU A 68 -4.55 -5.94 5.01
C GLU A 68 -3.28 -5.81 5.88
N ASP A 69 -3.05 -6.74 6.84
CA ASP A 69 -1.82 -6.71 7.63
C ASP A 69 -0.56 -6.93 6.79
N ASN A 70 -0.72 -7.53 5.61
CA ASN A 70 0.36 -7.74 4.64
C ASN A 70 -0.13 -7.33 3.26
N SER A 71 0.68 -6.55 2.57
CA SER A 71 0.50 -6.17 1.17
C SER A 71 1.77 -6.53 0.40
N VAL A 72 1.63 -7.24 -0.71
CA VAL A 72 2.77 -7.65 -1.54
C VAL A 72 2.52 -7.29 -2.99
N GLN A 73 3.47 -6.59 -3.59
CA GLN A 73 3.42 -6.22 -4.99
C GLN A 73 4.25 -7.15 -5.87
N TYR A 74 3.69 -7.49 -7.02
CA TYR A 74 4.32 -8.25 -8.10
C TYR A 74 4.13 -7.58 -9.46
N THR A 75 5.15 -7.67 -10.30
CA THR A 75 4.97 -7.34 -11.72
C THR A 75 4.01 -8.32 -12.40
N PRO A 76 3.46 -7.99 -13.59
CA PRO A 76 2.65 -8.95 -14.36
C PRO A 76 3.37 -10.25 -14.72
N ALA A 77 4.70 -10.25 -14.74
CA ALA A 77 5.54 -11.42 -14.96
C ALA A 77 5.78 -12.26 -13.67
N GLY A 78 5.20 -11.86 -12.52
CA GLY A 78 5.36 -12.55 -11.25
C GLY A 78 6.66 -12.24 -10.50
N ASN A 79 7.39 -11.19 -10.89
CA ASN A 79 8.56 -10.77 -10.15
C ASN A 79 8.14 -9.99 -8.91
N PHE A 80 8.66 -10.38 -7.75
CA PHE A 80 8.43 -9.70 -6.49
C PHE A 80 9.01 -8.27 -6.52
N ILE A 81 8.25 -7.30 -6.06
CA ILE A 81 8.66 -5.90 -5.96
C ILE A 81 8.96 -5.57 -4.50
N GLU A 82 7.97 -5.69 -3.64
CA GLU A 82 8.08 -5.37 -2.22
C GLU A 82 6.99 -6.04 -1.39
N ILE A 83 7.20 -6.05 -0.08
CA ILE A 83 6.19 -6.38 0.91
C ILE A 83 6.07 -5.23 1.90
N VAL A 84 4.85 -4.81 2.17
CA VAL A 84 4.49 -3.93 3.28
C VAL A 84 3.86 -4.78 4.38
N LYS A 85 4.33 -4.63 5.61
CA LYS A 85 3.73 -5.24 6.80
C LYS A 85 3.22 -4.14 7.70
N ALA A 86 1.93 -4.18 8.04
CA ALA A 86 1.36 -3.25 9.00
C ALA A 86 2.09 -3.35 10.35
N ILE A 87 2.41 -2.21 10.92
CA ILE A 87 3.02 -2.08 12.24
C ILE A 87 2.25 -1.03 13.05
N SER A 88 2.43 -1.05 14.37
CA SER A 88 1.90 0.05 15.18
C SER A 88 2.70 1.33 14.94
N VAL A 89 2.04 2.48 15.00
CA VAL A 89 2.67 3.79 14.79
C VAL A 89 3.87 4.04 15.72
N ASN A 90 3.82 3.49 16.94
CA ASN A 90 4.92 3.59 17.90
C ASN A 90 6.17 2.74 17.56
N GLN A 91 6.08 1.88 16.56
CA GLN A 91 7.22 1.11 16.03
C GLN A 91 7.96 1.84 14.90
N LEU A 92 7.43 2.97 14.44
CA LEU A 92 8.16 3.83 13.50
C LEU A 92 9.39 4.45 14.18
N PRO A 93 10.47 4.70 13.42
CA PRO A 93 11.59 5.50 13.92
C PRO A 93 11.10 6.86 14.44
N SER A 94 11.66 7.32 15.56
CA SER A 94 11.25 8.58 16.23
C SER A 94 11.28 9.81 15.31
N ASN A 95 12.21 9.82 14.34
CA ASN A 95 12.33 10.90 13.36
C ASN A 95 11.08 11.05 12.50
N VAL A 96 10.31 9.97 12.26
CA VAL A 96 9.07 10.01 11.46
C VAL A 96 8.03 10.90 12.15
N ALA A 97 7.79 10.68 13.43
CA ALA A 97 6.83 11.51 14.19
C ALA A 97 7.25 12.98 14.25
N ILE A 98 8.55 13.25 14.40
CA ILE A 98 9.11 14.60 14.40
C ILE A 98 8.86 15.27 13.03
N TYR A 99 9.17 14.57 11.95
CA TYR A 99 8.97 15.08 10.60
C TYR A 99 7.49 15.40 10.33
N VAL A 100 6.59 14.46 10.65
CA VAL A 100 5.15 14.65 10.44
C VAL A 100 4.63 15.84 11.25
N LYS A 101 5.05 15.99 12.50
CA LYS A 101 4.67 17.13 13.35
C LYS A 101 5.08 18.46 12.72
N GLN A 102 6.28 18.54 12.17
CA GLN A 102 6.83 19.77 11.58
C GLN A 102 6.23 20.12 10.22
N HIS A 103 6.01 19.12 9.36
CA HIS A 103 5.63 19.35 7.95
C HIS A 103 4.14 19.19 7.67
N TYR A 104 3.37 18.60 8.58
CA TYR A 104 1.94 18.35 8.41
C TYR A 104 1.06 19.02 9.48
N ASN A 105 1.56 20.14 10.07
CA ASN A 105 0.83 20.93 11.08
C ASN A 105 0.31 20.08 12.25
N GLY A 106 1.14 19.17 12.76
CA GLY A 106 0.78 18.30 13.88
C GLY A 106 -0.27 17.24 13.53
N ALA A 107 -0.47 16.92 12.25
CA ALA A 107 -1.38 15.86 11.86
C ALA A 107 -0.97 14.52 12.50
N LYS A 108 -1.96 13.67 12.73
CA LYS A 108 -1.73 12.32 13.26
C LYS A 108 -1.32 11.38 12.13
N ILE A 109 -0.41 10.47 12.44
CA ILE A 109 -0.17 9.27 11.65
C ILE A 109 -1.32 8.31 11.96
N THR A 110 -2.07 7.92 10.96
CA THR A 110 -3.24 7.04 11.10
C THR A 110 -2.86 5.58 10.98
N GLU A 111 -1.91 5.27 10.10
CA GLU A 111 -1.44 3.93 9.83
C GLU A 111 0.06 3.93 9.58
N ALA A 112 0.70 2.78 9.77
CA ALA A 112 2.13 2.62 9.57
C ALA A 112 2.45 1.25 8.98
N GLY A 113 3.40 1.22 8.04
CA GLY A 113 3.89 0.02 7.38
C GLY A 113 5.41 -0.07 7.41
N LYS A 114 5.91 -1.30 7.51
CA LYS A 114 7.32 -1.63 7.31
C LYS A 114 7.47 -2.26 5.94
N VAL A 115 8.21 -1.59 5.07
CA VAL A 115 8.42 -2.00 3.67
C VAL A 115 9.75 -2.72 3.53
N THR A 116 9.76 -3.82 2.78
CA THR A 116 10.98 -4.51 2.37
C THR A 116 10.93 -4.76 0.87
N ASP A 117 11.85 -4.16 0.12
CA ASP A 117 11.92 -4.31 -1.33
C ASP A 117 12.57 -5.64 -1.78
N ALA A 118 12.61 -5.87 -3.09
CA ALA A 118 13.19 -7.08 -3.69
C ALA A 118 14.70 -7.24 -3.43
N LYS A 119 15.40 -6.15 -3.07
CA LYS A 119 16.82 -6.16 -2.72
C LYS A 119 17.07 -6.34 -1.23
N GLY A 120 16.00 -6.38 -0.42
CA GLY A 120 16.07 -6.44 1.04
C GLY A 120 16.27 -5.08 1.70
N ASN A 121 16.15 -3.96 0.97
CA ASN A 121 16.20 -2.64 1.58
C ASN A 121 14.95 -2.40 2.40
N LEU A 122 15.15 -1.77 3.56
CA LEU A 122 14.10 -1.44 4.51
C LEU A 122 13.70 0.03 4.40
N SER A 123 12.40 0.28 4.38
CA SER A 123 11.81 1.61 4.50
C SER A 123 10.53 1.54 5.34
N TYR A 124 9.95 2.69 5.61
CA TYR A 124 8.70 2.81 6.37
C TYR A 124 7.71 3.68 5.61
N GLU A 125 6.45 3.33 5.75
CA GLU A 125 5.31 4.14 5.32
C GLU A 125 4.58 4.65 6.53
N ALA A 126 4.12 5.91 6.44
CA ALA A 126 3.23 6.50 7.42
C ALA A 126 2.09 7.19 6.70
N GLU A 127 0.86 6.77 6.97
CA GLU A 127 -0.31 7.47 6.44
C GLU A 127 -0.57 8.75 7.22
N VAL A 128 -0.59 9.88 6.51
CA VAL A 128 -0.86 11.20 7.05
C VAL A 128 -1.87 11.92 6.18
N LYS A 129 -3.04 12.24 6.73
CA LYS A 129 -4.14 12.89 5.99
C LYS A 129 -4.54 12.13 4.72
N GLY A 130 -4.56 10.79 4.78
CA GLY A 130 -4.92 9.92 3.66
C GLY A 130 -3.86 9.84 2.56
N ARG A 131 -2.60 10.12 2.87
CA ARG A 131 -1.45 9.99 1.95
C ARG A 131 -0.32 9.23 2.60
N ASP A 132 0.32 8.38 1.84
CA ASP A 132 1.51 7.67 2.27
C ASP A 132 2.76 8.53 2.14
N VAL A 133 3.45 8.67 3.24
CA VAL A 133 4.73 9.35 3.34
C VAL A 133 5.80 8.29 3.58
N ILE A 134 6.80 8.24 2.72
CA ILE A 134 7.84 7.21 2.73
C ILE A 134 9.08 7.74 3.42
N PHE A 135 9.62 6.92 4.31
CA PHE A 135 10.84 7.18 5.08
C PHE A 135 11.84 6.06 4.88
N ASP A 136 13.13 6.38 4.91
CA ASP A 136 14.18 5.35 4.92
C ASP A 136 14.23 4.58 6.25
N LYS A 137 15.15 3.61 6.34
CA LYS A 137 15.35 2.78 7.53
C LYS A 137 15.64 3.56 8.81
N ASP A 138 16.15 4.79 8.70
CA ASP A 138 16.52 5.66 9.83
C ASP A 138 15.42 6.72 10.11
N GLY A 139 14.29 6.65 9.41
CA GLY A 139 13.16 7.57 9.55
C GLY A 139 13.37 8.91 8.88
N LYS A 140 14.31 9.02 7.94
CA LYS A 140 14.50 10.22 7.12
C LYS A 140 13.51 10.21 5.96
N PHE A 141 12.85 11.34 5.71
CA PHE A 141 11.92 11.51 4.60
C PHE A 141 12.56 11.21 3.25
N VAL A 142 11.88 10.42 2.43
CA VAL A 142 12.30 10.07 1.07
C VAL A 142 11.37 10.74 0.05
N LYS A 143 10.09 10.46 0.13
CA LYS A 143 9.07 10.95 -0.80
C LYS A 143 7.69 10.82 -0.18
N TRP A 144 6.70 11.36 -0.85
CA TRP A 144 5.29 11.03 -0.64
C TRP A 144 4.72 10.46 -1.94
N ASN A 145 3.81 9.51 -1.83
CA ASN A 145 3.12 8.97 -2.98
C ASN A 145 2.08 9.99 -3.45
N LYS A 146 2.13 10.35 -4.74
CA LYS A 146 1.05 11.08 -5.41
C LYS A 146 0.00 10.04 -5.79
N TYR A 147 -1.21 10.25 -5.30
CA TYR A 147 -2.39 9.57 -5.80
C TYR A 147 -2.99 10.37 -6.94
#